data_244373a9f284411140933154aed333d5
#
_entry.id   244373a9f284411140933154aed333d5
#
_cell.length_a   1.000
_cell.length_b   1.000
_cell.length_c   1.000
_cell.angle_alpha   90.00
_cell.angle_beta   90.00
_cell.angle_gamma   90.00
#
_symmetry.space_group_name_H-M   'P 1'
#
loop_
_entity.id
_entity.type
_entity.pdbx_description
1 polymer ?
#
loop_
_entity_poly.entity_id
_entity_poly.type
_entity_poly.pdbx_seq_one_letter_code
_entity_poly.pdbx_strand_id
1 'polypeptide(L)'
;MKINTFTMALAGLFLASCSSNKKVEHTDEYFGTKVADPYRWLEDDRAEDTKDWVQREVAFTQNYLNQIPFREEIRAQLKNIWNYEKISAPFKEGDYTYFYKNDGLQAQSVLYRTDKNGNTEVFLDPNKFSEKGTTSMSGLSFNKKGTLAAYNISEGGSDWQKIVIINAITKEKI
;
A
#
# COMPACT_ATOMS: atom_id res chain seq x y z
N MET A 1 -73.21 7.26 -13.93
CA MET A 1 -71.95 6.79 -14.45
C MET A 1 -70.86 7.67 -13.85
N LYS A 2 -70.23 7.20 -12.78
CA LYS A 2 -69.21 7.96 -12.03
C LYS A 2 -67.81 7.37 -12.37
N ILE A 3 -67.04 8.16 -13.04
CA ILE A 3 -65.64 7.82 -13.40
C ILE A 3 -64.81 8.19 -12.21
N ASN A 4 -64.21 7.17 -11.54
CA ASN A 4 -63.21 7.36 -10.49
C ASN A 4 -61.86 7.54 -11.15
N THR A 5 -61.37 8.78 -11.11
CA THR A 5 -60.01 9.11 -11.47
C THR A 5 -59.13 8.94 -10.23
N PHE A 6 -58.39 7.84 -10.16
CA PHE A 6 -57.34 7.68 -9.16
C PHE A 6 -56.07 7.29 -9.93
N THR A 7 -55.43 8.30 -10.50
CA THR A 7 -54.11 8.17 -11.07
C THR A 7 -53.15 8.87 -10.10
N MET A 8 -52.67 8.15 -9.11
CA MET A 8 -51.67 8.64 -8.23
C MET A 8 -50.32 8.32 -8.86
N ALA A 9 -49.71 9.32 -9.47
CA ALA A 9 -48.38 9.26 -10.00
C ALA A 9 -47.36 9.10 -8.81
N LEU A 10 -46.84 7.90 -8.66
CA LEU A 10 -45.72 7.64 -7.78
C LEU A 10 -44.44 8.07 -8.51
N ALA A 11 -44.18 9.38 -8.51
CA ALA A 11 -42.91 9.91 -8.91
C ALA A 11 -41.89 9.53 -7.81
N GLY A 12 -41.25 8.39 -8.00
CA GLY A 12 -40.11 8.00 -7.17
C GLY A 12 -39.03 9.06 -7.32
N LEU A 13 -38.88 9.89 -6.29
CA LEU A 13 -37.66 10.67 -6.12
C LEU A 13 -36.49 9.70 -5.89
N PHE A 14 -35.82 9.32 -6.98
CA PHE A 14 -34.45 8.87 -6.91
C PHE A 14 -33.59 10.11 -6.56
N LEU A 15 -33.55 10.46 -5.29
CA LEU A 15 -32.46 11.27 -4.78
C LEU A 15 -31.22 10.39 -4.85
N ALA A 16 -30.56 10.40 -6.03
CA ALA A 16 -29.18 10.04 -6.11
C ALA A 16 -28.44 11.02 -5.17
N SER A 17 -28.22 10.61 -3.94
CA SER A 17 -27.33 11.29 -3.02
C SER A 17 -25.92 11.13 -3.59
N CYS A 18 -25.61 11.93 -4.62
CA CYS A 18 -24.23 12.28 -4.87
C CYS A 18 -23.78 13.05 -3.63
N SER A 19 -23.11 12.39 -2.69
CA SER A 19 -22.42 13.10 -1.64
C SER A 19 -21.42 14.01 -2.35
N SER A 20 -21.74 15.31 -2.45
CA SER A 20 -20.84 16.26 -3.07
C SER A 20 -19.61 16.34 -2.19
N ASN A 21 -18.47 15.98 -2.74
CA ASN A 21 -17.19 16.13 -2.05
C ASN A 21 -17.02 17.58 -1.57
N LYS A 22 -16.47 17.76 -0.37
CA LYS A 22 -16.14 19.06 0.19
C LYS A 22 -15.27 19.84 -0.81
N LYS A 23 -15.72 21.04 -1.18
CA LYS A 23 -14.95 21.98 -1.99
C LYS A 23 -14.52 23.16 -1.12
N VAL A 24 -13.24 23.48 -1.19
CA VAL A 24 -12.66 24.64 -0.51
C VAL A 24 -12.09 25.56 -1.59
N GLU A 25 -12.43 26.85 -1.53
CA GLU A 25 -11.91 27.79 -2.50
C GLU A 25 -10.38 27.90 -2.36
N HIS A 26 -9.69 27.55 -3.43
CA HIS A 26 -8.24 27.68 -3.55
C HIS A 26 -7.89 27.97 -5.01
N THR A 27 -6.93 28.85 -5.24
CA THR A 27 -6.49 29.24 -6.58
C THR A 27 -4.99 29.46 -6.56
N ASP A 28 -4.28 28.73 -7.40
CA ASP A 28 -2.86 28.95 -7.68
C ASP A 28 -2.68 29.85 -8.89
N GLU A 29 -1.52 30.47 -9.00
CA GLU A 29 -1.14 31.26 -10.17
C GLU A 29 0.16 30.69 -10.77
N TYR A 30 0.09 30.26 -12.02
CA TYR A 30 1.22 29.74 -12.78
C TYR A 30 1.46 30.63 -14.01
N PHE A 31 2.59 31.31 -14.05
CA PHE A 31 2.97 32.17 -15.18
C PHE A 31 1.90 33.19 -15.58
N GLY A 32 1.23 33.78 -14.58
CA GLY A 32 0.15 34.73 -14.79
C GLY A 32 -1.22 34.13 -15.08
N THR A 33 -1.34 32.80 -15.10
CA THR A 33 -2.62 32.09 -15.29
C THR A 33 -3.13 31.57 -13.95
N LYS A 34 -4.36 31.95 -13.60
CA LYS A 34 -5.04 31.47 -12.40
C LYS A 34 -5.68 30.10 -12.64
N VAL A 35 -5.37 29.14 -11.76
CA VAL A 35 -5.89 27.79 -11.80
C VAL A 35 -6.61 27.48 -10.49
N ALA A 36 -7.92 27.26 -10.55
CA ALA A 36 -8.71 26.92 -9.37
C ALA A 36 -8.55 25.41 -9.05
N ASP A 37 -8.27 25.12 -7.77
CA ASP A 37 -8.21 23.76 -7.25
C ASP A 37 -9.03 23.62 -5.96
N PRO A 38 -10.31 23.35 -6.05
CA PRO A 38 -11.18 23.22 -4.87
C PRO A 38 -10.89 21.99 -4.00
N TYR A 39 -9.98 21.14 -4.42
CA TYR A 39 -9.57 19.92 -3.73
C TYR A 39 -8.14 19.96 -3.19
N ARG A 40 -7.49 21.11 -3.20
CA ARG A 40 -6.13 21.30 -2.65
C ARG A 40 -5.97 20.76 -1.23
N TRP A 41 -7.01 20.82 -0.42
CA TRP A 41 -7.01 20.31 0.93
C TRP A 41 -6.73 18.80 1.04
N LEU A 42 -6.92 18.02 -0.04
CA LEU A 42 -6.57 16.58 -0.08
C LEU A 42 -5.07 16.30 -0.16
N GLU A 43 -4.23 17.30 -0.45
CA GLU A 43 -2.77 17.15 -0.50
C GLU A 43 -2.16 16.92 0.89
N ASP A 44 -2.83 17.36 1.96
CA ASP A 44 -2.43 17.02 3.32
C ASP A 44 -3.00 15.64 3.71
N ASP A 45 -2.22 14.59 3.48
CA ASP A 45 -2.56 13.20 3.78
C ASP A 45 -2.69 12.91 5.29
N ARG A 46 -2.22 13.83 6.14
CA ARG A 46 -2.27 13.72 7.60
C ARG A 46 -3.44 14.46 8.23
N ALA A 47 -4.09 15.33 7.48
CA ALA A 47 -5.26 16.06 7.96
C ALA A 47 -6.43 15.11 8.26
N GLU A 48 -7.17 15.39 9.34
CA GLU A 48 -8.34 14.58 9.72
C GLU A 48 -9.43 14.61 8.63
N ASP A 49 -9.67 15.77 8.02
CA ASP A 49 -10.64 15.91 6.92
C ASP A 49 -10.30 14.99 5.73
N THR A 50 -9.01 14.84 5.40
CA THR A 50 -8.53 13.94 4.34
C THR A 50 -8.72 12.49 4.73
N LYS A 51 -8.40 12.12 5.97
CA LYS A 51 -8.63 10.78 6.49
C LYS A 51 -10.11 10.41 6.49
N ASP A 52 -10.96 11.30 6.94
CA ASP A 52 -12.41 11.10 6.95
C ASP A 52 -12.97 10.94 5.53
N TRP A 53 -12.47 11.72 4.59
CA TRP A 53 -12.84 11.57 3.17
C TRP A 53 -12.43 10.21 2.65
N VAL A 54 -11.17 9.80 2.85
CA VAL A 54 -10.67 8.48 2.44
C VAL A 54 -11.51 7.34 3.03
N GLN A 55 -11.88 7.42 4.31
CA GLN A 55 -12.71 6.40 4.94
C GLN A 55 -14.11 6.29 4.29
N ARG A 56 -14.74 7.41 3.96
CA ARG A 56 -16.03 7.41 3.25
C ARG A 56 -15.94 6.80 1.86
N GLU A 57 -14.90 7.17 1.09
CA GLU A 57 -14.69 6.63 -0.26
C GLU A 57 -14.36 5.14 -0.23
N VAL A 58 -13.58 4.69 0.76
CA VAL A 58 -13.32 3.26 1.00
C VAL A 58 -14.62 2.52 1.32
N ALA A 59 -15.45 3.05 2.21
CA ALA A 59 -16.73 2.44 2.57
C ALA A 59 -17.66 2.34 1.36
N PHE A 60 -17.75 3.41 0.57
CA PHE A 60 -18.54 3.43 -0.67
C PHE A 60 -18.07 2.34 -1.65
N THR A 61 -16.77 2.28 -1.91
CA THR A 61 -16.16 1.29 -2.79
C THR A 61 -16.39 -0.14 -2.29
N GLN A 62 -16.20 -0.40 -0.99
CA GLN A 62 -16.41 -1.73 -0.42
C GLN A 62 -17.88 -2.16 -0.49
N ASN A 63 -18.82 -1.24 -0.28
CA ASN A 63 -20.24 -1.54 -0.43
C ASN A 63 -20.58 -2.01 -1.84
N TYR A 64 -20.00 -1.40 -2.87
CA TYR A 64 -20.16 -1.84 -4.25
C TYR A 64 -19.51 -3.19 -4.50
N LEU A 65 -18.24 -3.34 -4.11
CA LEU A 65 -17.47 -4.58 -4.33
C LEU A 65 -18.06 -5.79 -3.60
N ASN A 66 -18.67 -5.59 -2.42
CA ASN A 66 -19.28 -6.67 -1.64
C ASN A 66 -20.57 -7.22 -2.29
N GLN A 67 -21.17 -6.52 -3.26
CA GLN A 67 -22.33 -7.00 -4.01
C GLN A 67 -21.95 -7.94 -5.16
N ILE A 68 -20.67 -8.09 -5.48
CA ILE A 68 -20.18 -8.97 -6.54
C ILE A 68 -20.21 -10.42 -6.03
N PRO A 69 -21.10 -11.29 -6.54
CA PRO A 69 -21.36 -12.60 -5.94
C PRO A 69 -20.17 -13.58 -6.05
N PHE A 70 -19.32 -13.42 -7.07
CA PHE A 70 -18.15 -14.29 -7.31
C PHE A 70 -16.83 -13.73 -6.77
N ARG A 71 -16.86 -12.62 -6.02
CA ARG A 71 -15.65 -11.96 -5.51
C ARG A 71 -14.83 -12.87 -4.61
N GLU A 72 -15.48 -13.59 -3.71
CA GLU A 72 -14.79 -14.48 -2.77
C GLU A 72 -14.22 -15.74 -3.46
N GLU A 73 -14.89 -16.22 -4.49
CA GLU A 73 -14.39 -17.33 -5.31
C GLU A 73 -13.10 -16.91 -6.03
N ILE A 74 -13.07 -15.73 -6.68
CA ILE A 74 -11.86 -15.19 -7.30
C ILE A 74 -10.75 -15.02 -6.27
N ARG A 75 -11.06 -14.48 -5.10
CA ARG A 75 -10.09 -14.29 -4.01
C ARG A 75 -9.48 -15.62 -3.57
N ALA A 76 -10.30 -16.65 -3.40
CA ALA A 76 -9.85 -17.99 -3.01
C ALA A 76 -8.94 -18.60 -4.10
N GLN A 77 -9.30 -18.46 -5.36
CA GLN A 77 -8.49 -18.92 -6.48
C GLN A 77 -7.15 -18.20 -6.56
N LEU A 78 -7.15 -16.88 -6.45
CA LEU A 78 -5.91 -16.08 -6.44
C LEU A 78 -4.99 -16.48 -5.29
N LYS A 79 -5.53 -16.67 -4.08
CA LYS A 79 -4.75 -17.15 -2.94
C LYS A 79 -4.12 -18.53 -3.23
N ASN A 80 -4.87 -19.45 -3.80
CA ASN A 80 -4.39 -20.77 -4.13
C ASN A 80 -3.27 -20.74 -5.17
N ILE A 81 -3.45 -19.99 -6.26
CA ILE A 81 -2.46 -19.82 -7.33
C ILE A 81 -1.19 -19.14 -6.82
N TRP A 82 -1.33 -18.15 -5.92
CA TRP A 82 -0.20 -17.34 -5.44
C TRP A 82 0.56 -17.98 -4.27
N ASN A 83 -0.03 -19.01 -3.64
CA ASN A 83 0.52 -19.66 -2.46
C ASN A 83 1.56 -20.73 -2.85
N TYR A 84 2.70 -20.29 -3.35
CA TYR A 84 3.89 -21.11 -3.58
C TYR A 84 5.15 -20.40 -3.11
N GLU A 85 6.13 -21.16 -2.69
CA GLU A 85 7.43 -20.64 -2.27
C GLU A 85 8.14 -19.94 -3.45
N LYS A 86 8.62 -18.72 -3.21
CA LYS A 86 9.37 -17.91 -4.17
C LYS A 86 10.75 -17.62 -3.61
N ILE A 87 11.79 -17.99 -4.34
CA ILE A 87 13.19 -17.76 -3.96
C ILE A 87 13.89 -17.01 -5.09
N SER A 88 14.59 -15.92 -4.75
CA SER A 88 15.40 -15.19 -5.72
C SER A 88 16.70 -15.91 -6.06
N ALA A 89 17.35 -15.51 -7.15
CA ALA A 89 18.74 -15.84 -7.36
C ALA A 89 19.59 -15.37 -6.18
N PRO A 90 20.54 -16.19 -5.68
CA PRO A 90 21.44 -15.78 -4.62
C PRO A 90 22.49 -14.77 -5.14
N PHE A 91 22.96 -13.88 -4.25
CA PHE A 91 24.05 -12.96 -4.52
C PHE A 91 25.01 -12.93 -3.34
N LYS A 92 26.29 -12.64 -3.59
CA LYS A 92 27.34 -12.68 -2.57
C LYS A 92 27.80 -11.27 -2.21
N GLU A 93 27.84 -10.99 -0.89
CA GLU A 93 28.40 -9.77 -0.32
C GLU A 93 29.22 -10.09 0.93
N GLY A 94 30.49 -9.70 0.92
CA GLY A 94 31.43 -10.08 1.96
C GLY A 94 31.56 -11.61 2.11
N ASP A 95 31.39 -12.09 3.33
CA ASP A 95 31.48 -13.53 3.69
C ASP A 95 30.15 -14.27 3.60
N TYR A 96 29.07 -13.59 3.17
CA TYR A 96 27.72 -14.16 3.14
C TYR A 96 27.17 -14.26 1.72
N THR A 97 26.29 -15.24 1.53
CA THR A 97 25.41 -15.36 0.36
C THR A 97 24.00 -14.99 0.79
N TYR A 98 23.40 -14.04 0.08
CA TYR A 98 22.08 -13.50 0.36
C TYR A 98 21.07 -13.98 -0.66
N PHE A 99 19.80 -14.14 -0.25
CA PHE A 99 18.68 -14.41 -1.14
C PHE A 99 17.38 -13.95 -0.51
N TYR A 100 16.42 -13.56 -1.33
CA TYR A 100 15.06 -13.27 -0.90
C TYR A 100 14.21 -14.53 -0.96
N LYS A 101 13.38 -14.71 0.05
CA LYS A 101 12.42 -15.81 0.10
C LYS A 101 11.07 -15.30 0.57
N ASN A 102 10.00 -15.78 -0.08
CA ASN A 102 8.61 -15.60 0.33
C ASN A 102 7.97 -16.98 0.42
N ASP A 103 7.28 -17.28 1.50
CA ASP A 103 6.63 -18.58 1.73
C ASP A 103 5.37 -18.79 0.89
N GLY A 104 4.91 -17.76 0.19
CA GLY A 104 3.76 -17.77 -0.70
C GLY A 104 2.85 -16.58 -0.48
N LEU A 105 2.36 -16.36 0.72
CA LEU A 105 1.36 -15.32 1.06
C LEU A 105 1.89 -14.20 1.96
N GLN A 106 3.17 -14.18 2.28
CA GLN A 106 3.78 -13.04 2.98
C GLN A 106 3.64 -11.77 2.13
N ALA A 107 3.35 -10.63 2.77
CA ALA A 107 3.21 -9.35 2.09
C ALA A 107 4.49 -8.93 1.36
N GLN A 108 5.65 -9.22 1.97
CA GLN A 108 6.97 -8.92 1.42
C GLN A 108 7.90 -10.12 1.58
N SER A 109 8.85 -10.26 0.64
CA SER A 109 9.89 -11.28 0.74
C SER A 109 10.86 -10.95 1.87
N VAL A 110 11.26 -11.97 2.61
CA VAL A 110 12.25 -11.89 3.67
C VAL A 110 13.64 -12.07 3.07
N LEU A 111 14.61 -11.26 3.46
CA LEU A 111 16.00 -11.39 3.07
C LEU A 111 16.72 -12.30 4.05
N TYR A 112 17.26 -13.37 3.54
CA TYR A 112 18.09 -14.35 4.25
C TYR A 112 19.57 -14.16 3.89
N ARG A 113 20.45 -14.65 4.75
CA ARG A 113 21.86 -14.82 4.44
C ARG A 113 22.36 -16.17 4.93
N THR A 114 23.31 -16.72 4.19
CA THR A 114 24.00 -17.99 4.52
C THR A 114 25.47 -17.71 4.70
N ASP A 115 26.05 -18.17 5.79
CA ASP A 115 27.50 -18.07 6.08
C ASP A 115 28.31 -19.14 5.30
N LYS A 116 29.64 -19.10 5.42
CA LYS A 116 30.56 -20.06 4.80
C LYS A 116 30.41 -21.50 5.30
N ASN A 117 29.77 -21.69 6.46
CA ASN A 117 29.52 -23.02 7.05
C ASN A 117 28.16 -23.59 6.62
N GLY A 118 27.38 -22.84 5.82
CA GLY A 118 26.04 -23.23 5.37
C GLY A 118 24.91 -22.87 6.33
N ASN A 119 25.19 -22.15 7.43
CA ASN A 119 24.14 -21.71 8.35
C ASN A 119 23.36 -20.55 7.74
N THR A 120 22.04 -20.73 7.64
CA THR A 120 21.13 -19.73 7.08
C THR A 120 20.34 -19.04 8.20
N GLU A 121 20.25 -17.71 8.14
CA GLU A 121 19.46 -16.92 9.07
C GLU A 121 18.72 -15.79 8.34
N VAL A 122 17.69 -15.26 8.99
CA VAL A 122 17.03 -14.01 8.54
C VAL A 122 18.01 -12.86 8.70
N PHE A 123 18.25 -12.13 7.61
CA PHE A 123 19.03 -10.90 7.65
C PHE A 123 18.13 -9.68 7.88
N LEU A 124 17.12 -9.49 7.03
CA LEU A 124 16.10 -8.45 7.17
C LEU A 124 14.70 -9.02 6.88
N ASP A 125 13.75 -8.70 7.73
CA ASP A 125 12.35 -9.09 7.54
C ASP A 125 11.47 -7.83 7.44
N PRO A 126 11.15 -7.37 6.24
CA PRO A 126 10.34 -6.17 6.04
C PRO A 126 8.91 -6.30 6.62
N ASN A 127 8.40 -7.52 6.77
CA ASN A 127 7.08 -7.76 7.36
C ASN A 127 7.02 -7.34 8.84
N LYS A 128 8.18 -7.14 9.49
CA LYS A 128 8.31 -6.71 10.89
C LYS A 128 8.66 -5.24 11.07
N PHE A 129 8.78 -4.47 9.98
CA PHE A 129 9.17 -3.06 10.07
C PHE A 129 8.07 -2.16 10.62
N SER A 130 6.81 -2.58 10.52
CA SER A 130 5.66 -1.90 11.13
C SER A 130 4.61 -2.91 11.57
N GLU A 131 3.83 -2.56 12.60
CA GLU A 131 2.74 -3.42 13.12
C GLU A 131 1.68 -3.72 12.06
N LYS A 132 1.41 -2.75 11.17
CA LYS A 132 0.42 -2.88 10.09
C LYS A 132 0.97 -3.53 8.82
N GLY A 133 2.29 -3.82 8.75
CA GLY A 133 2.93 -4.36 7.55
C GLY A 133 2.93 -3.41 6.33
N THR A 134 2.72 -2.11 6.56
CA THR A 134 2.63 -1.09 5.51
C THR A 134 3.97 -0.45 5.15
N THR A 135 5.05 -0.80 5.85
CA THR A 135 6.40 -0.32 5.55
C THR A 135 7.07 -1.27 4.56
N SER A 136 7.41 -0.79 3.40
CA SER A 136 8.11 -1.56 2.36
C SER A 136 9.60 -1.30 2.38
N MET A 137 10.38 -2.30 1.93
CA MET A 137 11.83 -2.21 1.75
C MET A 137 12.20 -2.25 0.27
N SER A 138 13.15 -1.41 -0.12
CA SER A 138 13.73 -1.40 -1.47
C SER A 138 15.21 -1.02 -1.43
N GLY A 139 15.91 -1.13 -2.55
CA GLY A 139 17.21 -0.53 -2.78
C GLY A 139 18.31 -1.00 -1.83
N LEU A 140 18.51 -2.31 -1.67
CA LEU A 140 19.60 -2.85 -0.85
C LEU A 140 20.97 -2.69 -1.56
N SER A 141 21.94 -2.15 -0.83
CA SER A 141 23.33 -1.99 -1.28
C SER A 141 24.30 -2.27 -0.15
N PHE A 142 25.48 -2.78 -0.48
CA PHE A 142 26.56 -3.03 0.48
C PHE A 142 27.78 -2.18 0.17
N ASN A 143 28.60 -1.92 1.18
CA ASN A 143 29.94 -1.35 0.95
C ASN A 143 30.87 -2.43 0.37
N LYS A 144 32.00 -2.02 -0.20
CA LYS A 144 32.99 -2.93 -0.84
C LYS A 144 33.48 -4.07 0.05
N LYS A 145 33.42 -3.91 1.36
CA LYS A 145 33.86 -4.92 2.34
C LYS A 145 32.72 -5.83 2.80
N GLY A 146 31.49 -5.56 2.42
CA GLY A 146 30.32 -6.29 2.91
C GLY A 146 30.04 -6.11 4.41
N THR A 147 30.61 -5.06 5.05
CA THR A 147 30.47 -4.81 6.49
C THR A 147 29.36 -3.84 6.83
N LEU A 148 28.89 -3.05 5.84
CA LEU A 148 27.77 -2.13 5.96
C LEU A 148 26.75 -2.45 4.88
N ALA A 149 25.47 -2.34 5.24
CA ALA A 149 24.37 -2.42 4.30
C ALA A 149 23.50 -1.18 4.44
N ALA A 150 23.00 -0.68 3.32
CA ALA A 150 22.03 0.40 3.25
C ALA A 150 20.80 -0.06 2.49
N TYR A 151 19.61 0.27 2.97
CA TYR A 151 18.35 0.00 2.30
C TYR A 151 17.35 1.14 2.49
N ASN A 152 16.43 1.26 1.58
CA ASN A 152 15.38 2.25 1.65
C ASN A 152 14.12 1.67 2.29
N ILE A 153 13.43 2.47 3.07
CA ILE A 153 12.08 2.18 3.57
C ILE A 153 11.10 3.25 3.12
N SER A 154 9.90 2.82 2.74
CA SER A 154 8.76 3.68 2.46
C SER A 154 7.59 3.29 3.36
N GLU A 155 6.94 4.26 3.96
CA GLU A 155 5.85 4.05 4.91
C GLU A 155 4.50 4.35 4.26
N GLY A 156 3.55 3.40 4.36
CA GLY A 156 2.16 3.61 3.94
C GLY A 156 1.96 3.87 2.44
N GLY A 157 2.89 3.43 1.59
CA GLY A 157 2.82 3.67 0.13
C GLY A 157 3.27 5.07 -0.29
N SER A 158 3.90 5.84 0.61
CA SER A 158 4.47 7.15 0.31
C SER A 158 5.62 7.05 -0.69
N ASP A 159 5.76 8.05 -1.57
CA ASP A 159 6.93 8.22 -2.44
C ASP A 159 8.19 8.65 -1.67
N TRP A 160 8.02 9.18 -0.46
CA TRP A 160 9.13 9.53 0.41
C TRP A 160 9.81 8.27 0.95
N GLN A 161 11.13 8.26 0.83
CA GLN A 161 11.96 7.16 1.29
C GLN A 161 12.97 7.63 2.35
N LYS A 162 13.20 6.77 3.34
CA LYS A 162 14.26 6.93 4.33
C LYS A 162 15.34 5.89 4.06
N ILE A 163 16.60 6.32 4.05
CA ILE A 163 17.74 5.41 3.97
C ILE A 163 18.08 4.94 5.38
N VAL A 164 18.14 3.64 5.57
CA VAL A 164 18.59 3.01 6.80
C VAL A 164 19.94 2.36 6.55
N ILE A 165 20.92 2.69 7.38
CA ILE A 165 22.26 2.08 7.34
C ILE A 165 22.42 1.17 8.55
N ILE A 166 22.91 -0.03 8.31
CA ILE A 166 23.17 -1.02 9.35
C ILE A 166 24.58 -1.60 9.24
N ASN A 167 25.12 -2.05 10.35
CA ASN A 167 26.24 -2.96 10.36
C ASN A 167 25.76 -4.31 9.77
N ALA A 168 26.35 -4.74 8.66
CA ALA A 168 25.92 -5.97 7.99
C ALA A 168 26.28 -7.26 8.76
N ILE A 169 27.15 -7.18 9.78
CA ILE A 169 27.53 -8.34 10.61
C ILE A 169 26.58 -8.45 11.80
N THR A 170 26.41 -7.37 12.60
CA THR A 170 25.61 -7.36 13.83
C THR A 170 24.12 -7.06 13.57
N LYS A 171 23.77 -6.53 12.41
CA LYS A 171 22.43 -6.04 11.98
C LYS A 171 21.95 -4.78 12.76
N GLU A 172 22.82 -4.17 13.54
CA GLU A 172 22.50 -2.95 14.30
C GLU A 172 22.47 -1.72 13.39
N LYS A 173 21.53 -0.83 13.64
CA LYS A 173 21.46 0.47 12.96
C LYS A 173 22.63 1.37 13.36
N ILE A 174 23.11 2.15 12.40
CA ILE A 174 24.16 3.15 12.57
C ILE A 174 23.54 4.54 12.48
#